data_2c62809547f6254a65624755f3da76af
#
_entry.id   2c62809547f6254a65624755f3da76af
#
_cell.length_a   1.000
_cell.length_b   1.000
_cell.length_c   1.000
_cell.angle_alpha   90.00
_cell.angle_beta   90.00
_cell.angle_gamma   90.00
#
_symmetry.space_group_name_H-M   'P 1'
#
loop_
_entity.id
_entity.type
_entity.pdbx_description
1 polymer ?
#
loop_
_entity_poly.entity_id
_entity_poly.type
_entity_poly.pdbx_seq_one_letter_code
_entity_poly.pdbx_strand_id
1 'polypeptide(L)'
;MADNEADDTGDVDWESLAESDLMERVGDSLALLQAIVADRGLLLQIPHDIRVQLLTAAGRASKPEIDELRVFWKANRREKRRQRKIVEDEDEELLAATGIRKQRLELVYPTPLPGDGTNALPAAVETVAPTELQESRICYVCKVRYTQMHFFYDRLCPDCAELNWRKRHQTADLQGRVVIITGARVKIGYQAAIMLLRAGAQVIALTRFPRDAVARYANEPDFSSWSERLQIYGLDLA
;
A
#
# COMPACT_ATOMS: atom_id res chain seq x y z
N MET A 1 26.59 -30.45 61.87
CA MET A 1 25.38 -29.85 61.37
C MET A 1 25.82 -28.51 60.73
N ALA A 2 25.97 -28.52 59.44
CA ALA A 2 26.27 -27.31 58.68
C ALA A 2 25.03 -27.06 57.80
N ASP A 3 24.31 -26.00 58.12
CA ASP A 3 23.15 -25.56 57.38
C ASP A 3 23.63 -24.99 56.05
N ASN A 4 23.18 -25.63 54.99
CA ASN A 4 23.40 -25.23 53.61
C ASN A 4 22.33 -24.16 53.29
N GLU A 5 22.67 -22.88 53.45
CA GLU A 5 21.84 -21.79 52.95
C GLU A 5 21.85 -21.86 51.44
N ALA A 6 20.73 -22.27 50.88
CA ALA A 6 20.49 -22.25 49.44
C ALA A 6 20.60 -20.81 48.93
N ASP A 7 21.47 -20.62 47.98
CA ASP A 7 21.62 -19.40 47.17
C ASP A 7 20.32 -19.21 46.36
N ASP A 8 19.41 -18.37 46.91
CA ASP A 8 18.19 -17.93 46.25
C ASP A 8 18.56 -16.78 45.26
N THR A 9 19.32 -17.12 44.25
CA THR A 9 19.38 -16.29 43.03
C THR A 9 18.09 -16.57 42.27
N GLY A 10 17.03 -15.83 42.61
CA GLY A 10 15.73 -15.91 41.94
C GLY A 10 15.94 -15.86 40.44
N ASP A 11 15.77 -17.00 39.83
CA ASP A 11 15.88 -17.19 38.37
C ASP A 11 14.70 -16.44 37.73
N VAL A 12 14.97 -15.22 37.32
CA VAL A 12 13.94 -14.38 36.66
C VAL A 12 13.77 -14.92 35.27
N ASP A 13 12.59 -15.44 34.97
CA ASP A 13 12.22 -15.85 33.62
C ASP A 13 12.03 -14.60 32.73
N TRP A 14 13.11 -14.21 32.05
CA TRP A 14 13.17 -13.04 31.19
C TRP A 14 12.28 -13.17 29.94
N GLU A 15 11.93 -14.38 29.51
CA GLU A 15 11.09 -14.62 28.33
C GLU A 15 9.59 -14.40 28.63
N SER A 16 9.19 -14.52 29.89
CA SER A 16 7.79 -14.36 30.32
C SER A 16 7.45 -12.95 30.87
N LEU A 17 8.44 -12.05 31.00
CA LEU A 17 8.24 -10.70 31.50
C LEU A 17 7.39 -9.87 30.52
N ALA A 18 6.40 -9.14 31.08
CA ALA A 18 5.70 -8.12 30.32
C ALA A 18 6.66 -7.03 29.83
N GLU A 19 6.42 -6.47 28.66
CA GLU A 19 7.29 -5.44 28.06
C GLU A 19 7.46 -4.21 28.97
N SER A 20 6.42 -3.82 29.72
CA SER A 20 6.45 -2.74 30.71
C SER A 20 7.46 -3.01 31.83
N ASP A 21 7.45 -4.24 32.38
CA ASP A 21 8.31 -4.63 33.49
C ASP A 21 9.77 -4.75 33.04
N LEU A 22 9.99 -5.21 31.80
CA LEU A 22 11.32 -5.23 31.20
C LEU A 22 11.88 -3.82 31.07
N MET A 23 11.07 -2.86 30.57
CA MET A 23 11.49 -1.47 30.38
C MET A 23 11.78 -0.77 31.70
N GLU A 24 11.02 -1.03 32.75
CA GLU A 24 11.29 -0.51 34.10
C GLU A 24 12.64 -0.99 34.63
N ARG A 25 12.90 -2.30 34.56
CA ARG A 25 14.17 -2.89 34.99
C ARG A 25 15.38 -2.40 34.17
N VAL A 26 15.18 -2.20 32.86
CA VAL A 26 16.21 -1.61 32.00
C VAL A 26 16.49 -0.17 32.43
N GLY A 27 15.46 0.62 32.76
CA GLY A 27 15.57 1.97 33.27
C GLY A 27 16.39 2.04 34.57
N ASP A 28 16.08 1.19 35.54
CA ASP A 28 16.79 1.10 36.82
C ASP A 28 18.27 0.70 36.64
N SER A 29 18.51 -0.30 35.78
CA SER A 29 19.87 -0.75 35.46
C SER A 29 20.70 0.33 34.78
N LEU A 30 20.08 1.10 33.87
CA LEU A 30 20.72 2.22 33.18
C LEU A 30 21.07 3.35 34.18
N ALA A 31 20.13 3.71 35.06
CA ALA A 31 20.34 4.73 36.07
C ALA A 31 21.50 4.38 37.03
N LEU A 32 21.54 3.11 37.48
CA LEU A 32 22.63 2.59 38.31
C LEU A 32 23.97 2.66 37.58
N LEU A 33 24.06 2.22 36.35
CA LEU A 33 25.31 2.25 35.57
C LEU A 33 25.77 3.69 35.31
N GLN A 34 24.85 4.60 35.03
CA GLN A 34 25.17 6.02 34.86
C GLN A 34 25.68 6.64 36.16
N ALA A 35 25.06 6.34 37.29
CA ALA A 35 25.55 6.80 38.60
C ALA A 35 26.97 6.29 38.90
N ILE A 36 27.26 5.01 38.64
CA ILE A 36 28.61 4.43 38.80
C ILE A 36 29.64 5.09 37.87
N VAL A 37 29.23 5.46 36.65
CA VAL A 37 30.11 6.19 35.71
C VAL A 37 30.42 7.60 36.23
N ALA A 38 29.42 8.28 36.78
CA ALA A 38 29.59 9.64 37.37
C ALA A 38 30.40 9.62 38.65
N ASP A 39 30.17 8.67 39.54
CA ASP A 39 30.94 8.49 40.79
C ASP A 39 31.30 7.03 41.03
N ARG A 40 32.56 6.69 40.75
CA ARG A 40 33.07 5.35 41.00
C ARG A 40 33.18 4.97 42.48
N GLY A 41 33.11 5.96 43.40
CA GLY A 41 33.05 5.71 44.84
C GLY A 41 31.86 4.87 45.26
N LEU A 42 30.76 4.91 44.51
CA LEU A 42 29.57 4.04 44.71
C LEU A 42 29.90 2.55 44.68
N LEU A 43 30.92 2.16 43.91
CA LEU A 43 31.34 0.74 43.85
C LEU A 43 31.91 0.23 45.20
N LEU A 44 32.40 1.12 46.06
CA LEU A 44 32.91 0.74 47.39
C LEU A 44 31.77 0.41 48.36
N GLN A 45 30.57 0.86 48.10
CA GLN A 45 29.36 0.55 48.88
C GLN A 45 28.77 -0.82 48.55
N ILE A 46 29.20 -1.42 47.42
CA ILE A 46 28.70 -2.71 46.96
C ILE A 46 29.66 -3.81 47.45
N PRO A 47 29.14 -4.95 48.01
CA PRO A 47 29.96 -6.10 48.37
C PRO A 47 30.88 -6.56 47.24
N HIS A 48 32.08 -7.00 47.59
CA HIS A 48 33.13 -7.28 46.59
C HIS A 48 32.71 -8.26 45.51
N ASP A 49 32.05 -9.36 45.91
CA ASP A 49 31.55 -10.41 45.03
C ASP A 49 30.48 -9.91 44.05
N ILE A 50 29.47 -9.15 44.53
CA ILE A 50 28.41 -8.56 43.72
C ILE A 50 29.01 -7.52 42.75
N ARG A 51 29.94 -6.69 43.22
CA ARG A 51 30.64 -5.68 42.39
C ARG A 51 31.40 -6.35 41.23
N VAL A 52 32.10 -7.45 41.50
CA VAL A 52 32.82 -8.17 40.43
C VAL A 52 31.84 -8.76 39.41
N GLN A 53 30.75 -9.36 39.87
CA GLN A 53 29.72 -9.93 38.99
C GLN A 53 29.09 -8.84 38.14
N LEU A 54 28.69 -7.69 38.72
CA LEU A 54 28.09 -6.57 38.02
C LEU A 54 29.01 -6.04 36.92
N LEU A 55 30.27 -5.74 37.25
CA LEU A 55 31.23 -5.21 36.30
C LEU A 55 31.59 -6.21 35.19
N THR A 56 31.64 -7.48 35.52
CA THR A 56 31.89 -8.56 34.54
C THR A 56 30.69 -8.68 33.57
N ALA A 57 29.46 -8.67 34.09
CA ALA A 57 28.26 -8.75 33.29
C ALA A 57 28.14 -7.51 32.38
N ALA A 58 28.34 -6.31 32.91
CA ALA A 58 28.35 -5.07 32.13
C ALA A 58 29.45 -5.07 31.04
N GLY A 59 30.62 -5.58 31.35
CA GLY A 59 31.73 -5.73 30.40
C GLY A 59 31.38 -6.69 29.26
N ARG A 60 30.81 -7.85 29.58
CA ARG A 60 30.35 -8.83 28.57
C ARG A 60 29.21 -8.28 27.72
N ALA A 61 28.24 -7.63 28.33
CA ALA A 61 27.13 -7.02 27.60
C ALA A 61 27.61 -5.92 26.63
N SER A 62 28.64 -5.13 27.01
CA SER A 62 29.17 -4.06 26.14
C SER A 62 30.11 -4.56 25.04
N LYS A 63 30.74 -5.75 25.24
CA LYS A 63 31.68 -6.36 24.29
C LYS A 63 31.32 -7.83 24.07
N PRO A 64 30.20 -8.12 23.41
CA PRO A 64 29.80 -9.48 23.12
C PRO A 64 30.79 -10.17 22.17
N GLU A 65 30.87 -11.49 22.24
CA GLU A 65 31.67 -12.27 21.30
C GLU A 65 31.10 -12.22 19.88
N ILE A 66 31.95 -12.49 18.88
CA ILE A 66 31.58 -12.37 17.46
C ILE A 66 30.36 -13.26 17.12
N ASP A 67 30.29 -14.44 17.73
CA ASP A 67 29.17 -15.38 17.44
C ASP A 67 27.86 -14.90 18.10
N GLU A 68 27.92 -14.31 19.30
CA GLU A 68 26.78 -13.66 19.94
C GLU A 68 26.28 -12.47 19.11
N LEU A 69 27.21 -11.65 18.59
CA LEU A 69 26.87 -10.55 17.66
C LEU A 69 26.20 -11.05 16.41
N ARG A 70 26.65 -12.15 15.81
CA ARG A 70 26.02 -12.74 14.62
C ARG A 70 24.57 -13.17 14.88
N VAL A 71 24.33 -13.81 16.04
CA VAL A 71 22.97 -14.21 16.45
C VAL A 71 22.09 -12.97 16.64
N PHE A 72 22.57 -11.95 17.36
CA PHE A 72 21.86 -10.71 17.57
C PHE A 72 21.53 -9.99 16.23
N TRP A 73 22.51 -9.84 15.35
CA TRP A 73 22.29 -9.18 14.05
C TRP A 73 21.30 -9.97 13.16
N LYS A 74 21.33 -11.30 13.24
CA LYS A 74 20.38 -12.16 12.53
C LYS A 74 18.96 -11.97 13.05
N ALA A 75 18.79 -11.96 14.37
CA ALA A 75 17.49 -11.72 15.02
C ALA A 75 16.95 -10.31 14.69
N ASN A 76 17.77 -9.26 14.86
CA ASN A 76 17.41 -7.89 14.57
C ASN A 76 17.02 -7.70 13.08
N ARG A 77 17.78 -8.33 12.16
CA ARG A 77 17.43 -8.28 10.72
C ARG A 77 16.10 -8.97 10.46
N ARG A 78 15.83 -10.10 11.14
CA ARG A 78 14.56 -10.83 11.01
C ARG A 78 13.40 -9.99 11.51
N GLU A 79 13.56 -9.34 12.67
CA GLU A 79 12.52 -8.49 13.24
C GLU A 79 12.26 -7.24 12.37
N LYS A 80 13.28 -6.52 11.93
CA LYS A 80 13.14 -5.41 10.98
C LYS A 80 12.44 -5.82 9.68
N ARG A 81 12.72 -7.04 9.20
CA ARG A 81 12.05 -7.57 8.00
C ARG A 81 10.58 -7.88 8.26
N ARG A 82 10.26 -8.38 9.46
CA ARG A 82 8.88 -8.65 9.88
C ARG A 82 8.09 -7.35 9.99
N GLN A 83 8.63 -6.34 10.67
CA GLN A 83 7.99 -5.02 10.82
C GLN A 83 7.75 -4.36 9.47
N ARG A 84 8.75 -4.38 8.61
CA ARG A 84 8.60 -3.85 7.26
C ARG A 84 7.51 -4.57 6.47
N LYS A 85 7.42 -5.89 6.61
CA LYS A 85 6.38 -6.65 5.94
C LYS A 85 4.97 -6.30 6.44
N ILE A 86 4.80 -6.06 7.74
CA ILE A 86 3.52 -5.61 8.31
C ILE A 86 3.09 -4.29 7.67
N VAL A 87 3.98 -3.30 7.62
CA VAL A 87 3.71 -2.00 6.99
C VAL A 87 3.39 -2.15 5.50
N GLU A 88 4.16 -2.98 4.76
CA GLU A 88 3.90 -3.26 3.35
C GLU A 88 2.52 -3.92 3.13
N ASP A 89 2.12 -4.86 3.99
CA ASP A 89 0.84 -5.56 3.90
C ASP A 89 -0.33 -4.60 4.21
N GLU A 90 -0.22 -3.75 5.24
CA GLU A 90 -1.21 -2.72 5.57
C GLU A 90 -1.38 -1.69 4.45
N ASP A 91 -0.27 -1.16 3.92
CA ASP A 91 -0.30 -0.23 2.79
C ASP A 91 -0.90 -0.90 1.52
N GLU A 92 -0.64 -2.19 1.30
CA GLU A 92 -1.19 -2.93 0.16
C GLU A 92 -2.71 -3.14 0.28
N GLU A 93 -3.24 -3.34 1.48
CA GLU A 93 -4.69 -3.38 1.73
C GLU A 93 -5.35 -2.05 1.37
N LEU A 94 -4.77 -0.93 1.80
CA LEU A 94 -5.25 0.40 1.46
C LEU A 94 -5.23 0.63 -0.06
N LEU A 95 -4.16 0.22 -0.73
CA LEU A 95 -4.03 0.31 -2.18
C LEU A 95 -5.06 -0.58 -2.91
N ALA A 96 -5.33 -1.78 -2.40
CA ALA A 96 -6.33 -2.69 -2.97
C ALA A 96 -7.75 -2.10 -2.89
N ALA A 97 -8.03 -1.25 -1.92
CA ALA A 97 -9.31 -0.56 -1.77
C ALA A 97 -9.56 0.52 -2.82
N THR A 98 -8.53 0.97 -3.59
CA THR A 98 -8.69 2.01 -4.61
C THR A 98 -9.59 1.58 -5.77
N GLY A 99 -10.33 2.55 -6.33
CA GLY A 99 -11.28 2.29 -7.41
C GLY A 99 -10.64 1.62 -8.64
N ILE A 100 -9.43 2.03 -9.03
CA ILE A 100 -8.76 1.44 -10.19
C ILE A 100 -8.37 -0.02 -9.97
N ARG A 101 -8.02 -0.42 -8.75
CA ARG A 101 -7.71 -1.82 -8.45
C ARG A 101 -8.97 -2.67 -8.41
N LYS A 102 -10.04 -2.17 -7.82
CA LYS A 102 -11.36 -2.83 -7.87
C LYS A 102 -11.82 -3.05 -9.31
N GLN A 103 -11.72 -2.03 -10.16
CA GLN A 103 -12.10 -2.15 -11.58
C GLN A 103 -11.23 -3.14 -12.37
N ARG A 104 -9.98 -3.37 -11.97
CA ARG A 104 -9.12 -4.39 -12.61
C ARG A 104 -9.54 -5.83 -12.32
N LEU A 105 -10.27 -6.04 -11.25
CA LEU A 105 -10.82 -7.37 -10.90
C LEU A 105 -12.10 -7.68 -11.64
N GLU A 106 -12.77 -6.69 -12.22
CA GLU A 106 -13.96 -6.89 -13.04
C GLU A 106 -13.62 -7.66 -14.33
N LEU A 107 -14.45 -8.64 -14.68
CA LEU A 107 -14.30 -9.44 -15.90
C LEU A 107 -14.34 -8.57 -17.16
N VAL A 108 -15.18 -7.55 -17.15
CA VAL A 108 -15.30 -6.54 -18.20
C VAL A 108 -15.07 -5.18 -17.56
N TYR A 109 -14.03 -4.50 -18.01
CA TYR A 109 -13.73 -3.16 -17.52
C TYR A 109 -14.84 -2.18 -17.96
N PRO A 110 -15.62 -1.58 -17.04
CA PRO A 110 -16.72 -0.71 -17.40
C PRO A 110 -16.20 0.58 -18.04
N THR A 111 -16.77 0.96 -19.18
CA THR A 111 -16.50 2.27 -19.79
C THR A 111 -17.15 3.35 -18.92
N PRO A 112 -16.41 4.35 -18.45
CA PRO A 112 -17.00 5.44 -17.68
C PRO A 112 -18.12 6.11 -18.47
N LEU A 113 -19.26 6.32 -17.84
CA LEU A 113 -20.32 7.16 -18.42
C LEU A 113 -19.80 8.60 -18.53
N PRO A 114 -20.23 9.36 -19.56
CA PRO A 114 -19.94 10.79 -19.62
C PRO A 114 -20.41 11.41 -18.32
N GLY A 115 -19.54 12.19 -17.69
CA GLY A 115 -19.95 13.00 -16.55
C GLY A 115 -20.99 14.03 -17.02
N ASP A 116 -21.92 14.34 -16.15
CA ASP A 116 -22.93 15.41 -16.35
C ASP A 116 -22.32 16.83 -16.42
N GLY A 117 -21.00 16.93 -16.62
CA GLY A 117 -20.25 18.19 -16.62
C GLY A 117 -19.98 18.70 -15.19
N THR A 118 -20.60 18.14 -14.21
CA THR A 118 -20.23 18.34 -12.82
C THR A 118 -19.05 17.42 -12.54
N ASN A 119 -17.92 17.95 -12.09
CA ASN A 119 -16.80 17.15 -11.55
C ASN A 119 -17.20 16.49 -10.21
N ALA A 120 -18.49 16.23 -10.02
CA ALA A 120 -19.00 15.62 -8.83
C ALA A 120 -18.44 14.19 -8.75
N LEU A 121 -17.77 13.92 -7.66
CA LEU A 121 -17.48 12.57 -7.22
C LEU A 121 -18.79 11.77 -7.31
N PRO A 122 -18.78 10.51 -7.80
CA PRO A 122 -19.96 9.67 -7.67
C PRO A 122 -20.48 9.76 -6.24
N ALA A 123 -21.78 9.96 -6.06
CA ALA A 123 -22.40 10.14 -4.74
C ALA A 123 -22.12 9.00 -3.74
N ALA A 124 -21.55 7.90 -4.20
CA ALA A 124 -21.09 6.78 -3.39
C ALA A 124 -19.60 6.89 -2.95
N VAL A 125 -18.86 7.91 -3.39
CA VAL A 125 -17.59 8.26 -2.77
C VAL A 125 -17.94 9.23 -1.65
N GLU A 126 -18.54 8.69 -0.58
CA GLU A 126 -18.45 9.33 0.72
C GLU A 126 -17.01 9.79 0.87
N THR A 127 -16.84 11.01 1.31
CA THR A 127 -15.55 11.63 1.63
C THR A 127 -14.81 10.73 2.63
N VAL A 128 -14.24 9.65 2.11
CA VAL A 128 -13.27 8.88 2.85
C VAL A 128 -12.14 9.86 3.13
N ALA A 129 -11.92 10.14 4.40
CA ALA A 129 -10.81 10.96 4.83
C ALA A 129 -9.56 10.52 4.04
N PRO A 130 -8.72 11.46 3.60
CA PRO A 130 -7.56 11.12 2.81
C PRO A 130 -6.75 10.06 3.56
N THR A 131 -6.74 8.87 3.01
CA THR A 131 -6.03 7.74 3.61
C THR A 131 -4.55 7.93 3.31
N GLU A 132 -3.74 7.90 4.34
CA GLU A 132 -2.29 8.03 4.22
C GLU A 132 -1.62 6.66 4.29
N LEU A 133 -0.64 6.46 3.41
CA LEU A 133 0.26 5.33 3.45
C LEU A 133 1.32 5.56 4.52
N GLN A 134 1.77 4.51 5.15
CA GLN A 134 2.87 4.57 6.11
C GLN A 134 4.21 4.78 5.40
N GLU A 135 4.41 4.15 4.24
CA GLU A 135 5.60 4.38 3.40
C GLU A 135 5.29 5.30 2.22
N SER A 136 6.17 6.30 2.00
CA SER A 136 6.03 7.20 0.86
C SER A 136 6.27 6.49 -0.47
N ARG A 137 5.41 6.74 -1.47
CA ARG A 137 5.53 6.20 -2.82
C ARG A 137 5.95 7.28 -3.83
N ILE A 138 6.44 6.86 -4.97
CA ILE A 138 6.82 7.76 -6.06
C ILE A 138 5.68 7.83 -7.08
N CYS A 139 5.20 9.03 -7.38
CA CYS A 139 4.18 9.25 -8.40
C CYS A 139 4.64 8.76 -9.77
N TYR A 140 3.78 8.01 -10.46
CA TYR A 140 4.10 7.50 -11.79
C TYR A 140 4.31 8.61 -12.83
N VAL A 141 3.60 9.73 -12.71
CA VAL A 141 3.65 10.86 -13.66
C VAL A 141 4.77 11.84 -13.31
N CYS A 142 4.68 12.53 -12.19
CA CYS A 142 5.59 13.63 -11.84
C CYS A 142 6.81 13.23 -11.00
N LYS A 143 6.89 11.97 -10.57
CA LYS A 143 8.00 11.41 -9.78
C LYS A 143 8.16 12.00 -8.36
N VAL A 144 7.26 12.86 -7.93
CA VAL A 144 7.24 13.37 -6.54
C VAL A 144 6.87 12.24 -5.58
N ARG A 145 7.45 12.26 -4.38
CA ARG A 145 7.07 11.35 -3.29
C ARG A 145 5.77 11.82 -2.66
N TYR A 146 4.90 10.87 -2.31
CA TYR A 146 3.62 11.14 -1.67
C TYR A 146 3.25 10.00 -0.72
N THR A 147 2.45 10.32 0.30
CA THR A 147 1.82 9.36 1.22
C THR A 147 0.30 9.42 1.08
N GLN A 148 -0.25 10.60 0.77
CA GLN A 148 -1.68 10.80 0.65
C GLN A 148 -2.25 10.14 -0.60
N MET A 149 -3.25 9.28 -0.42
CA MET A 149 -3.87 8.51 -1.49
C MET A 149 -5.07 9.23 -2.11
N HIS A 150 -5.24 9.00 -3.40
CA HIS A 150 -6.47 9.32 -4.10
C HIS A 150 -7.42 8.13 -4.05
N PHE A 151 -8.72 8.37 -3.86
CA PHE A 151 -9.72 7.30 -3.77
C PHE A 151 -9.76 6.34 -4.97
N PHE A 152 -9.37 6.82 -6.14
CA PHE A 152 -9.42 6.04 -7.37
C PHE A 152 -8.05 5.52 -7.83
N TYR A 153 -7.00 6.35 -7.81
CA TYR A 153 -5.68 6.00 -8.35
C TYR A 153 -4.71 5.53 -7.27
N ASP A 154 -4.07 4.38 -7.51
CA ASP A 154 -3.11 3.73 -6.61
C ASP A 154 -1.64 4.15 -6.82
N ARG A 155 -1.31 4.85 -7.92
CA ARG A 155 0.07 5.18 -8.32
C ARG A 155 0.32 6.64 -8.63
N LEU A 156 -0.59 7.51 -8.29
CA LEU A 156 -0.50 8.94 -8.58
C LEU A 156 -0.56 9.74 -7.28
N CYS A 157 0.23 10.81 -7.21
CA CYS A 157 0.06 11.80 -6.15
C CYS A 157 -1.30 12.51 -6.30
N PRO A 158 -1.82 13.18 -5.25
CA PRO A 158 -3.14 13.80 -5.29
C PRO A 158 -3.36 14.71 -6.51
N ASP A 159 -2.42 15.60 -6.82
CA ASP A 159 -2.54 16.55 -7.94
C ASP A 159 -2.61 15.85 -9.31
N CYS A 160 -1.73 14.87 -9.53
CA CYS A 160 -1.74 14.09 -10.77
C CYS A 160 -2.99 13.20 -10.87
N ALA A 161 -3.45 12.68 -9.75
CA ALA A 161 -4.65 11.85 -9.68
C ALA A 161 -5.89 12.67 -10.00
N GLU A 162 -6.06 13.84 -9.41
CA GLU A 162 -7.15 14.75 -9.66
C GLU A 162 -7.19 15.22 -11.13
N LEU A 163 -6.05 15.59 -11.70
CA LEU A 163 -5.95 15.93 -13.12
C LEU A 163 -6.40 14.77 -14.02
N ASN A 164 -5.95 13.54 -13.73
CA ASN A 164 -6.32 12.36 -14.50
C ASN A 164 -7.79 11.98 -14.30
N TRP A 165 -8.32 12.19 -13.08
CA TRP A 165 -9.73 11.97 -12.78
C TRP A 165 -10.64 12.86 -13.62
N ARG A 166 -10.38 14.16 -13.65
CA ARG A 166 -11.11 15.12 -14.51
C ARG A 166 -11.04 14.73 -15.98
N LYS A 167 -9.85 14.41 -16.48
CA LYS A 167 -9.66 13.99 -17.88
C LYS A 167 -10.35 12.67 -18.20
N ARG A 168 -10.49 11.76 -17.24
CA ARG A 168 -11.17 10.48 -17.44
C ARG A 168 -12.64 10.65 -17.83
N HIS A 169 -13.28 11.68 -17.34
CA HIS A 169 -14.69 11.98 -17.59
C HIS A 169 -14.89 13.09 -18.62
N GLN A 170 -13.80 13.59 -19.21
CA GLN A 170 -13.87 14.61 -20.24
C GLN A 170 -14.57 14.04 -21.49
N THR A 171 -15.50 14.79 -22.01
CA THR A 171 -16.21 14.47 -23.26
C THR A 171 -16.17 15.66 -24.22
N ALA A 172 -16.57 15.44 -25.46
CA ALA A 172 -16.72 16.46 -26.48
C ALA A 172 -17.99 16.20 -27.27
N ASP A 173 -18.57 17.23 -27.90
CA ASP A 173 -19.66 17.04 -28.84
C ASP A 173 -19.10 16.57 -30.19
N LEU A 174 -19.46 15.34 -30.57
CA LEU A 174 -19.03 14.72 -31.82
C LEU A 174 -20.22 14.46 -32.75
N GLN A 175 -21.35 15.16 -32.58
CA GLN A 175 -22.48 15.02 -33.48
C GLN A 175 -22.05 15.31 -34.93
N GLY A 176 -22.53 14.50 -35.88
CA GLY A 176 -22.19 14.63 -37.29
C GLY A 176 -20.76 14.18 -37.66
N ARG A 177 -19.97 13.74 -36.72
CA ARG A 177 -18.65 13.15 -36.99
C ARG A 177 -18.74 11.66 -37.24
N VAL A 178 -17.99 11.17 -38.24
CA VAL A 178 -17.85 9.74 -38.54
C VAL A 178 -16.45 9.29 -38.11
N VAL A 179 -16.38 8.19 -37.37
CA VAL A 179 -15.15 7.63 -36.86
C VAL A 179 -15.03 6.17 -37.23
N ILE A 180 -13.88 5.78 -37.78
CA ILE A 180 -13.56 4.37 -38.05
C ILE A 180 -12.61 3.87 -36.98
N ILE A 181 -12.94 2.71 -36.39
CA ILE A 181 -12.09 2.08 -35.35
C ILE A 181 -11.79 0.63 -35.76
N THR A 182 -10.52 0.30 -35.82
CA THR A 182 -10.05 -1.08 -36.01
C THR A 182 -9.90 -1.77 -34.66
N GLY A 183 -10.12 -3.09 -34.60
CA GLY A 183 -10.01 -3.85 -33.35
C GLY A 183 -11.04 -3.48 -32.29
N ALA A 184 -12.21 -2.99 -32.70
CA ALA A 184 -13.24 -2.42 -31.83
C ALA A 184 -14.05 -3.47 -31.02
N ARG A 185 -13.69 -4.73 -31.04
CA ARG A 185 -14.45 -5.80 -30.35
C ARG A 185 -14.19 -5.86 -28.84
N VAL A 186 -12.97 -5.62 -28.40
CA VAL A 186 -12.55 -5.79 -27.01
C VAL A 186 -11.51 -4.75 -26.61
N LYS A 187 -11.30 -4.60 -25.31
CA LYS A 187 -10.24 -3.76 -24.70
C LYS A 187 -10.30 -2.31 -25.19
N ILE A 188 -9.15 -1.73 -25.58
CA ILE A 188 -9.01 -0.31 -25.89
C ILE A 188 -9.93 0.14 -27.02
N GLY A 189 -9.99 -0.62 -28.14
CA GLY A 189 -10.84 -0.28 -29.29
C GLY A 189 -12.33 -0.29 -28.94
N TYR A 190 -12.77 -1.24 -28.15
CA TYR A 190 -14.14 -1.33 -27.65
C TYR A 190 -14.50 -0.12 -26.77
N GLN A 191 -13.67 0.18 -25.77
CA GLN A 191 -13.88 1.31 -24.88
C GLN A 191 -13.89 2.66 -25.61
N ALA A 192 -12.96 2.84 -26.55
CA ALA A 192 -12.91 4.04 -27.39
C ALA A 192 -14.17 4.19 -28.25
N ALA A 193 -14.66 3.11 -28.86
CA ALA A 193 -15.89 3.12 -29.66
C ALA A 193 -17.11 3.56 -28.83
N ILE A 194 -17.28 3.00 -27.62
CA ILE A 194 -18.36 3.38 -26.71
C ILE A 194 -18.25 4.85 -26.30
N MET A 195 -17.07 5.35 -25.94
CA MET A 195 -16.88 6.74 -25.59
C MET A 195 -17.23 7.69 -26.73
N LEU A 196 -16.87 7.36 -27.97
CA LEU A 196 -17.21 8.13 -29.17
C LEU A 196 -18.70 8.12 -29.48
N LEU A 197 -19.36 6.96 -29.35
CA LEU A 197 -20.81 6.82 -29.49
C LEU A 197 -21.58 7.67 -28.48
N ARG A 198 -21.14 7.62 -27.21
CA ARG A 198 -21.69 8.45 -26.13
C ARG A 198 -21.47 9.93 -26.35
N ALA A 199 -20.39 10.30 -27.05
CA ALA A 199 -20.11 11.66 -27.45
C ALA A 199 -20.88 12.13 -28.70
N GLY A 200 -21.72 11.29 -29.29
CA GLY A 200 -22.58 11.64 -30.44
C GLY A 200 -22.04 11.23 -31.81
N ALA A 201 -20.85 10.67 -31.92
CA ALA A 201 -20.27 10.25 -33.19
C ALA A 201 -21.02 9.08 -33.83
N GLN A 202 -20.95 8.98 -35.17
CA GLN A 202 -21.23 7.77 -35.91
C GLN A 202 -19.95 6.91 -35.93
N VAL A 203 -20.03 5.66 -35.49
CA VAL A 203 -18.87 4.78 -35.37
C VAL A 203 -18.99 3.60 -36.31
N ILE A 204 -17.97 3.43 -37.15
CA ILE A 204 -17.74 2.26 -37.99
C ILE A 204 -16.70 1.39 -37.30
N ALA A 205 -17.14 0.30 -36.71
CA ALA A 205 -16.32 -0.66 -35.96
C ALA A 205 -15.88 -1.80 -36.87
N LEU A 206 -14.56 -1.95 -37.05
CA LEU A 206 -13.97 -3.02 -37.85
C LEU A 206 -13.41 -4.12 -36.94
N THR A 207 -13.76 -5.36 -37.22
CA THR A 207 -13.31 -6.51 -36.44
C THR A 207 -13.35 -7.80 -37.24
N ARG A 208 -12.50 -8.77 -36.91
CA ARG A 208 -12.53 -10.12 -37.48
C ARG A 208 -13.75 -10.93 -36.98
N PHE A 209 -14.37 -10.53 -35.89
CA PHE A 209 -15.46 -11.27 -35.22
C PHE A 209 -16.69 -10.38 -35.02
N PRO A 210 -17.41 -10.01 -36.09
CA PRO A 210 -18.50 -9.05 -36.01
C PRO A 210 -19.69 -9.55 -35.16
N ARG A 211 -20.04 -10.85 -35.20
CA ARG A 211 -21.12 -11.39 -34.38
C ARG A 211 -20.89 -11.28 -32.90
N ASP A 212 -19.67 -11.59 -32.44
CA ASP A 212 -19.29 -11.43 -31.02
C ASP A 212 -19.24 -9.93 -30.61
N ALA A 213 -18.80 -9.06 -31.52
CA ALA A 213 -18.82 -7.62 -31.27
C ALA A 213 -20.26 -7.11 -31.07
N VAL A 214 -21.21 -7.48 -31.95
CA VAL A 214 -22.63 -7.09 -31.82
C VAL A 214 -23.19 -7.50 -30.47
N ALA A 215 -22.94 -8.76 -30.04
CA ALA A 215 -23.44 -9.25 -28.75
C ALA A 215 -22.89 -8.46 -27.58
N ARG A 216 -21.61 -8.03 -27.66
CA ARG A 216 -20.96 -7.21 -26.59
C ARG A 216 -21.54 -5.80 -26.51
N TYR A 217 -21.69 -5.12 -27.65
CA TYR A 217 -22.28 -3.78 -27.68
C TYR A 217 -23.74 -3.79 -27.23
N ALA A 218 -24.52 -4.82 -27.62
CA ALA A 218 -25.91 -4.94 -27.22
C ALA A 218 -26.14 -5.16 -25.72
N ASN A 219 -25.11 -5.64 -25.00
CA ASN A 219 -25.14 -5.80 -23.55
C ASN A 219 -24.81 -4.50 -22.77
N GLU A 220 -24.43 -3.41 -23.44
CA GLU A 220 -24.19 -2.14 -22.74
C GLU A 220 -25.52 -1.55 -22.25
N PRO A 221 -25.57 -1.02 -21.01
CA PRO A 221 -26.80 -0.53 -20.40
C PRO A 221 -27.49 0.59 -21.20
N ASP A 222 -26.71 1.40 -21.90
CA ASP A 222 -27.15 2.55 -22.69
C ASP A 222 -27.17 2.29 -24.21
N PHE A 223 -27.10 1.03 -24.63
CA PHE A 223 -27.07 0.63 -26.04
C PHE A 223 -28.16 1.30 -26.89
N SER A 224 -29.39 1.38 -26.37
CA SER A 224 -30.53 1.97 -27.09
C SER A 224 -30.34 3.43 -27.43
N SER A 225 -29.50 4.17 -26.71
CA SER A 225 -29.31 5.61 -26.94
C SER A 225 -28.36 5.94 -28.10
N TRP A 226 -27.58 4.97 -28.55
CA TRP A 226 -26.56 5.17 -29.59
C TRP A 226 -26.49 4.05 -30.64
N SER A 227 -27.29 2.99 -30.53
CA SER A 227 -27.27 1.83 -31.43
C SER A 227 -27.38 2.19 -32.91
N GLU A 228 -28.21 3.18 -33.27
CA GLU A 228 -28.40 3.65 -34.64
C GLU A 228 -27.14 4.31 -35.25
N ARG A 229 -26.21 4.73 -34.41
CA ARG A 229 -24.95 5.34 -34.83
C ARG A 229 -23.78 4.35 -34.90
N LEU A 230 -24.00 3.07 -34.60
CA LEU A 230 -23.01 2.01 -34.67
C LEU A 230 -23.19 1.15 -35.90
N GLN A 231 -22.14 1.01 -36.67
CA GLN A 231 -22.05 0.06 -37.78
C GLN A 231 -20.88 -0.90 -37.53
N ILE A 232 -21.10 -2.20 -37.68
CA ILE A 232 -20.07 -3.22 -37.42
C ILE A 232 -19.80 -4.01 -38.68
N TYR A 233 -18.55 -4.01 -39.12
CA TYR A 233 -18.12 -4.75 -40.29
C TYR A 233 -17.07 -5.81 -39.96
N GLY A 234 -17.20 -6.96 -40.62
CA GLY A 234 -16.17 -8.00 -40.58
C GLY A 234 -15.03 -7.67 -41.55
N LEU A 235 -13.85 -7.42 -41.02
CA LEU A 235 -12.65 -7.16 -41.82
C LEU A 235 -11.42 -7.74 -41.11
N ASP A 236 -10.63 -8.49 -41.86
CA ASP A 236 -9.27 -8.88 -41.50
C ASP A 236 -8.30 -7.94 -42.19
N LEU A 237 -7.41 -7.34 -41.40
CA LEU A 237 -6.39 -6.41 -41.86
C LEU A 237 -5.00 -7.07 -42.01
N ALA A 238 -4.91 -8.39 -41.79
CA ALA A 238 -3.68 -9.17 -41.93
C ALA A 238 -3.47 -9.63 -43.38
#